data_5a49f0793942a067f910b7d15cbeddf1
#
_entry.id   5a49f0793942a067f910b7d15cbeddf1
#
_cell.length_a   1.000
_cell.length_b   1.000
_cell.length_c   1.000
_cell.angle_alpha   90.00
_cell.angle_beta   90.00
_cell.angle_gamma   90.00
#
_symmetry.space_group_name_H-M   'P 1'
#
loop_
_entity.id
_entity.type
_entity.pdbx_description
1 polymer ?
#
loop_
_entity_poly.entity_id
_entity_poly.type
_entity_poly.pdbx_seq_one_letter_code
_entity_poly.pdbx_strand_id
1 'polypeptide(L)'
;LEINMKEGNTKKFKTDMTLGLISSKLTIEGPIIKNKTSFIFSARRTYADLLVRPFMPDNTSLGMYFYDLNMKVNHRISNNDRVFISSYIGRDKFSVDYEESETDYSDRLDFGLGYGNITSTLRWNHLFSERLFSNTTITYSKYSFNTDFGLNSNYISDEGNESYNIGFGYLSGIEDYAARIDFDFSPNPNHNLKFGYSFTNHNFFPGETSLSSSLESPNNSENFSIDTILNFSQNIDANELFLYVEDNIKLSEKLKTNIGVHAGFYSKDKLSIQPRISSRYLLNENWSLKISYAQ
;
A
#
# COMPACT_ATOMS: atom_id res chain seq x y z
N LEU A 1 -2.68 -0.04 -14.63
CA LEU A 1 -1.76 1.05 -14.27
C LEU A 1 -0.39 0.45 -13.94
N GLU A 2 0.66 0.87 -14.64
CA GLU A 2 2.03 0.45 -14.35
C GLU A 2 2.78 1.66 -13.77
N ILE A 3 3.41 1.48 -12.59
CA ILE A 3 4.18 2.51 -11.91
C ILE A 3 5.62 2.05 -11.79
N ASN A 4 6.53 2.75 -12.45
CA ASN A 4 7.95 2.46 -12.42
C ASN A 4 8.68 3.48 -11.53
N MET A 5 9.26 3.03 -10.42
CA MET A 5 10.10 3.86 -9.57
C MET A 5 11.45 4.14 -10.22
N LYS A 6 11.92 5.39 -10.11
CA LYS A 6 13.27 5.80 -10.51
C LYS A 6 14.34 4.98 -9.77
N GLU A 7 15.50 4.75 -10.40
CA GLU A 7 16.53 3.85 -9.87
C GLU A 7 17.65 4.54 -9.07
N GLY A 8 17.65 5.84 -9.00
CA GLY A 8 18.75 6.61 -8.40
C GLY A 8 19.94 6.80 -9.34
N ASN A 9 20.75 7.80 -9.05
CA ASN A 9 21.88 8.20 -9.86
C ASN A 9 23.12 7.37 -9.52
N THR A 10 23.71 6.69 -10.49
CA THR A 10 24.92 5.86 -10.30
C THR A 10 26.24 6.64 -10.37
N LYS A 11 26.22 7.93 -10.75
CA LYS A 11 27.43 8.72 -11.02
C LYS A 11 27.70 9.78 -9.96
N LYS A 12 26.66 10.50 -9.53
CA LYS A 12 26.77 11.64 -8.60
C LYS A 12 25.58 11.73 -7.66
N PHE A 13 25.80 12.32 -6.50
CA PHE A 13 24.73 12.66 -5.58
C PHE A 13 23.89 13.80 -6.16
N LYS A 14 22.59 13.69 -5.95
CA LYS A 14 21.59 14.73 -6.24
C LYS A 14 20.62 14.81 -5.07
N THR A 15 20.26 16.01 -4.74
CA THR A 15 19.21 16.31 -3.76
C THR A 15 18.19 17.23 -4.42
N ASP A 16 16.94 16.92 -4.23
CA ASP A 16 15.81 17.72 -4.67
C ASP A 16 14.91 17.96 -3.46
N MET A 17 14.61 19.22 -3.19
CA MET A 17 13.77 19.63 -2.08
C MET A 17 12.66 20.53 -2.61
N THR A 18 11.43 20.18 -2.29
CA THR A 18 10.24 20.96 -2.61
C THR A 18 9.60 21.38 -1.30
N LEU A 19 9.42 22.69 -1.13
CA LEU A 19 8.66 23.30 -0.03
C LEU A 19 7.41 23.91 -0.64
N GLY A 20 6.26 23.30 -0.35
CA GLY A 20 4.96 23.82 -0.75
C GLY A 20 4.19 24.37 0.45
N LEU A 21 3.07 25.04 0.21
CA LEU A 21 2.23 25.58 1.28
C LEU A 21 1.67 24.47 2.18
N ILE A 22 1.28 23.35 1.61
CA ILE A 22 0.57 22.25 2.31
C ILE A 22 1.51 21.08 2.61
N SER A 23 2.57 20.87 1.82
CA SER A 23 3.44 19.71 1.93
C SER A 23 4.89 20.02 1.57
N SER A 24 5.80 19.27 2.17
CA SER A 24 7.22 19.26 1.80
C SER A 24 7.65 17.89 1.34
N LYS A 25 8.60 17.88 0.41
CA LYS A 25 9.22 16.67 -0.12
C LYS A 25 10.72 16.83 -0.18
N LEU A 26 11.45 15.81 0.23
CA LEU A 26 12.89 15.69 0.09
C LEU A 26 13.20 14.43 -0.69
N THR A 27 14.04 14.52 -1.72
CA THR A 27 14.55 13.36 -2.45
C THR A 27 16.06 13.44 -2.50
N ILE A 28 16.72 12.34 -2.12
CA ILE A 28 18.17 12.20 -2.15
C ILE A 28 18.48 10.96 -2.97
N GLU A 29 19.34 11.10 -3.96
CA GLU A 29 19.80 9.99 -4.78
C GLU A 29 21.32 10.06 -5.00
N GLY A 30 21.94 8.89 -5.14
CA GLY A 30 23.38 8.87 -5.42
C GLY A 30 23.96 7.46 -5.47
N PRO A 31 25.27 7.38 -5.80
CA PRO A 31 25.99 6.13 -5.81
C PRO A 31 26.42 5.71 -4.40
N ILE A 32 26.15 4.45 -4.03
CA ILE A 32 26.84 3.77 -2.93
C ILE A 32 28.20 3.27 -3.47
N ILE A 33 28.17 2.64 -4.66
CA ILE A 33 29.35 2.26 -5.42
C ILE A 33 29.18 2.82 -6.82
N LYS A 34 30.10 3.72 -7.24
CA LYS A 34 30.02 4.37 -8.57
C LYS A 34 29.83 3.34 -9.68
N ASN A 35 28.87 3.63 -10.58
CA ASN A 35 28.50 2.80 -11.73
C ASN A 35 28.02 1.37 -11.41
N LYS A 36 27.89 0.99 -10.13
CA LYS A 36 27.52 -0.36 -9.71
C LYS A 36 26.30 -0.39 -8.79
N THR A 37 26.28 0.48 -7.76
CA THR A 37 25.21 0.51 -6.77
C THR A 37 24.72 1.93 -6.59
N SER A 38 23.43 2.14 -6.73
CA SER A 38 22.79 3.43 -6.45
C SER A 38 21.62 3.27 -5.49
N PHE A 39 21.29 4.36 -4.83
CA PHE A 39 20.10 4.47 -4.02
C PHE A 39 19.30 5.72 -4.40
N ILE A 40 18.02 5.68 -4.12
CA ILE A 40 17.15 6.83 -4.04
C ILE A 40 16.29 6.71 -2.79
N PHE A 41 16.18 7.80 -2.06
CA PHE A 41 15.32 7.96 -0.90
C PHE A 41 14.46 9.20 -1.11
N SER A 42 13.16 9.09 -0.87
CA SER A 42 12.24 10.21 -0.94
C SER A 42 11.31 10.18 0.26
N ALA A 43 11.19 11.30 0.95
CA ALA A 43 10.27 11.51 2.05
C ALA A 43 9.36 12.70 1.72
N ARG A 44 8.07 12.54 1.98
CA ARG A 44 7.08 13.61 1.85
C ARG A 44 6.20 13.63 3.09
N ARG A 45 5.83 14.81 3.55
CA ARG A 45 4.85 15.02 4.61
C ARG A 45 3.97 16.22 4.27
N THR A 46 2.67 16.11 4.55
CA THR A 46 1.76 17.24 4.63
C THR A 46 1.73 17.78 6.06
N TYR A 47 1.39 19.05 6.19
CA TYR A 47 1.25 19.77 7.46
C TYR A 47 0.03 20.69 7.44
N ALA A 48 -1.06 20.24 6.82
CA ALA A 48 -2.31 21.00 6.75
C ALA A 48 -2.87 21.28 8.15
N ASP A 49 -2.70 20.37 9.09
CA ASP A 49 -3.02 20.53 10.51
C ASP A 49 -2.34 21.76 11.14
N LEU A 50 -1.06 21.98 10.87
CA LEU A 50 -0.32 23.12 11.38
C LEU A 50 -0.82 24.46 10.81
N LEU A 51 -1.28 24.47 9.56
CA LEU A 51 -1.79 25.67 8.89
C LEU A 51 -3.19 26.05 9.36
N VAL A 52 -4.00 25.08 9.70
CA VAL A 52 -5.38 25.30 10.15
C VAL A 52 -5.44 25.65 11.64
N ARG A 53 -4.49 25.16 12.43
CA ARG A 53 -4.45 25.34 13.89
C ARG A 53 -4.66 26.78 14.37
N PRO A 54 -4.08 27.83 13.77
CA PRO A 54 -4.29 29.22 14.22
C PRO A 54 -5.73 29.75 14.03
N PHE A 55 -6.54 29.03 13.25
CA PHE A 55 -7.93 29.38 12.93
C PHE A 55 -8.95 28.51 13.67
N MET A 56 -8.46 27.54 14.47
CA MET A 56 -9.32 26.65 15.26
C MET A 56 -9.61 27.30 16.62
N PRO A 57 -10.79 27.04 17.21
CA PRO A 57 -11.05 27.37 18.60
C PRO A 57 -10.02 26.70 19.54
N ASP A 58 -9.74 27.34 20.69
CA ASP A 58 -8.74 26.83 21.65
C ASP A 58 -9.12 25.43 22.19
N ASN A 59 -10.39 25.11 22.23
CA ASN A 59 -10.94 23.84 22.71
C ASN A 59 -11.03 22.75 21.62
N THR A 60 -10.57 23.04 20.40
CA THR A 60 -10.64 22.09 19.29
C THR A 60 -9.25 21.87 18.70
N SER A 61 -8.87 20.60 18.52
CA SER A 61 -7.65 20.18 17.86
C SER A 61 -7.96 19.35 16.63
N LEU A 62 -7.35 19.69 15.49
CA LEU A 62 -7.46 18.97 14.24
C LEU A 62 -6.11 18.39 13.85
N GLY A 63 -6.03 17.08 13.74
CA GLY A 63 -4.89 16.37 13.17
C GLY A 63 -5.22 15.91 11.74
N MET A 64 -4.57 16.49 10.72
CA MET A 64 -4.76 16.09 9.34
C MET A 64 -3.41 16.09 8.62
N TYR A 65 -2.81 14.92 8.55
CA TYR A 65 -1.54 14.78 7.86
C TYR A 65 -1.43 13.42 7.17
N PHE A 66 -0.65 13.39 6.12
CA PHE A 66 -0.09 12.17 5.59
C PHE A 66 1.43 12.29 5.43
N TYR A 67 2.11 11.16 5.51
CA TYR A 67 3.50 11.07 5.11
C TYR A 67 3.73 9.81 4.28
N ASP A 68 4.68 9.89 3.39
CA ASP A 68 5.19 8.76 2.65
C ASP A 68 6.71 8.77 2.56
N LEU A 69 7.27 7.58 2.69
CA LEU A 69 8.68 7.29 2.53
C LEU A 69 8.85 6.28 1.39
N ASN A 70 9.73 6.58 0.46
CA ASN A 70 10.09 5.70 -0.63
C ASN A 70 11.59 5.48 -0.62
N MET A 71 12.02 4.24 -0.69
CA MET A 71 13.42 3.88 -0.79
C MET A 71 13.61 2.83 -1.88
N LYS A 72 14.66 2.98 -2.66
CA LYS A 72 15.10 1.95 -3.61
C LYS A 72 16.63 1.90 -3.67
N VAL A 73 17.14 0.70 -3.58
CA VAL A 73 18.56 0.39 -3.83
C VAL A 73 18.64 -0.53 -5.03
N ASN A 74 19.57 -0.27 -5.89
CA ASN A 74 19.83 -1.02 -7.11
C ASN A 74 21.30 -1.41 -7.13
N HIS A 75 21.58 -2.68 -7.34
CA HIS A 75 22.92 -3.23 -7.38
C HIS A 75 23.12 -4.11 -8.61
N ARG A 76 24.15 -3.79 -9.41
CA ARG A 76 24.61 -4.65 -10.51
C ARG A 76 25.65 -5.65 -9.96
N ILE A 77 25.24 -6.91 -9.84
CA ILE A 77 26.13 -7.98 -9.39
C ILE A 77 27.13 -8.32 -10.51
N SER A 78 26.59 -8.56 -11.73
CA SER A 78 27.33 -8.89 -12.93
C SER A 78 26.76 -8.14 -14.15
N ASN A 79 27.22 -8.46 -15.36
CA ASN A 79 26.59 -7.95 -16.58
C ASN A 79 25.22 -8.58 -16.82
N ASN A 80 24.99 -9.77 -16.28
CA ASN A 80 23.77 -10.54 -16.46
C ASN A 80 22.84 -10.45 -15.25
N ASP A 81 23.33 -9.95 -14.10
CA ASP A 81 22.59 -9.98 -12.83
C ASP A 81 22.43 -8.59 -12.23
N ARG A 82 21.19 -8.25 -11.88
CA ARG A 82 20.86 -7.01 -11.23
C ARG A 82 19.79 -7.23 -10.16
N VAL A 83 20.06 -6.73 -8.96
CA VAL A 83 19.15 -6.84 -7.81
C VAL A 83 18.65 -5.47 -7.43
N PHE A 84 17.37 -5.41 -7.05
CA PHE A 84 16.70 -4.22 -6.55
C PHE A 84 16.02 -4.54 -5.24
N ILE A 85 16.19 -3.64 -4.28
CA ILE A 85 15.39 -3.64 -3.05
C ILE A 85 14.64 -2.31 -3.04
N SER A 86 13.33 -2.36 -2.88
CA SER A 86 12.51 -1.17 -2.76
C SER A 86 11.53 -1.31 -1.60
N SER A 87 11.27 -0.20 -0.92
CA SER A 87 10.29 -0.14 0.16
C SER A 87 9.48 1.16 0.04
N TYR A 88 8.22 1.04 0.34
CA TYR A 88 7.27 2.13 0.51
C TYR A 88 6.65 2.04 1.89
N ILE A 89 6.55 3.15 2.58
CA ILE A 89 5.82 3.30 3.85
C ILE A 89 4.97 4.55 3.72
N GLY A 90 3.68 4.42 3.89
CA GLY A 90 2.73 5.53 3.89
C GLY A 90 1.80 5.44 5.08
N ARG A 91 1.45 6.59 5.65
CA ARG A 91 0.41 6.70 6.68
C ARG A 91 -0.34 8.00 6.53
N ASP A 92 -1.66 7.88 6.59
CA ASP A 92 -2.59 8.98 6.63
C ASP A 92 -3.31 8.98 7.97
N LYS A 93 -3.44 10.13 8.58
CA LYS A 93 -4.16 10.31 9.83
C LYS A 93 -5.06 11.53 9.74
N PHE A 94 -6.31 11.32 10.17
CA PHE A 94 -7.26 12.36 10.47
C PHE A 94 -7.72 12.19 11.91
N SER A 95 -7.71 13.27 12.71
CA SER A 95 -8.26 13.26 14.06
C SER A 95 -8.88 14.60 14.38
N VAL A 96 -9.93 14.55 15.18
CA VAL A 96 -10.58 15.72 15.77
C VAL A 96 -10.70 15.45 17.26
N ASP A 97 -10.15 16.35 18.07
CA ASP A 97 -10.29 16.33 19.52
C ASP A 97 -10.99 17.63 19.92
N TYR A 98 -12.05 17.53 20.68
CA TYR A 98 -12.78 18.62 21.28
C TYR A 98 -12.80 18.47 22.78
N GLU A 99 -12.48 19.52 23.50
CA GLU A 99 -12.47 19.53 24.97
C GLU A 99 -13.14 20.82 25.48
N GLU A 100 -14.15 20.67 26.32
CA GLU A 100 -14.79 21.74 27.03
C GLU A 100 -14.64 21.49 28.53
N SER A 101 -14.14 22.49 29.25
CA SER A 101 -13.88 22.36 30.69
C SER A 101 -14.27 23.67 31.39
N GLU A 102 -15.12 23.52 32.41
CA GLU A 102 -15.47 24.53 33.37
C GLU A 102 -15.11 24.11 34.80
N THR A 103 -15.50 24.88 35.79
CA THR A 103 -15.16 24.57 37.18
C THR A 103 -15.76 23.25 37.65
N ASP A 104 -16.96 22.93 37.17
CA ASP A 104 -17.78 21.83 37.67
C ASP A 104 -17.93 20.69 36.67
N TYR A 105 -17.43 20.84 35.42
CA TYR A 105 -17.48 19.78 34.43
C TYR A 105 -16.33 19.82 33.42
N SER A 106 -16.03 18.68 32.83
CA SER A 106 -15.13 18.54 31.70
C SER A 106 -15.64 17.49 30.76
N ASP A 107 -15.87 17.88 29.51
CA ASP A 107 -16.30 17.02 28.41
C ASP A 107 -15.20 16.95 27.36
N ARG A 108 -14.84 15.74 26.95
CA ARG A 108 -13.89 15.47 25.87
C ARG A 108 -14.47 14.50 24.87
N LEU A 109 -14.42 14.90 23.62
CA LEU A 109 -14.76 14.07 22.47
C LEU A 109 -13.52 13.93 21.59
N ASP A 110 -13.16 12.69 21.28
CA ASP A 110 -12.10 12.38 20.34
C ASP A 110 -12.61 11.47 19.23
N PHE A 111 -12.19 11.78 18.02
CA PHE A 111 -12.42 10.97 16.83
C PHE A 111 -11.13 10.82 16.06
N GLY A 112 -10.80 9.60 15.69
CA GLY A 112 -9.62 9.27 14.91
C GLY A 112 -9.95 8.36 13.73
N LEU A 113 -9.25 8.58 12.62
CA LEU A 113 -9.26 7.72 11.45
C LEU A 113 -7.84 7.67 10.91
N GLY A 114 -7.34 6.45 10.72
CA GLY A 114 -6.00 6.23 10.21
C GLY A 114 -5.94 5.05 9.26
N TYR A 115 -5.11 5.17 8.24
CA TYR A 115 -4.72 4.04 7.42
C TYR A 115 -3.25 4.12 7.04
N GLY A 116 -2.66 2.97 6.87
CA GLY A 116 -1.25 2.86 6.56
C GLY A 116 -0.96 1.72 5.59
N ASN A 117 0.11 1.88 4.85
CA ASN A 117 0.59 0.87 3.94
C ASN A 117 2.11 0.73 4.05
N ILE A 118 2.59 -0.50 4.12
CA ILE A 118 4.00 -0.85 4.02
C ILE A 118 4.13 -1.86 2.90
N THR A 119 5.00 -1.59 1.93
CA THR A 119 5.32 -2.54 0.87
C THR A 119 6.83 -2.62 0.72
N SER A 120 7.36 -3.83 0.69
CA SER A 120 8.78 -4.11 0.47
C SER A 120 8.94 -5.15 -0.62
N THR A 121 9.84 -4.90 -1.56
CA THR A 121 10.04 -5.75 -2.74
C THR A 121 11.52 -6.01 -2.94
N LEU A 122 11.86 -7.28 -3.10
CA LEU A 122 13.15 -7.75 -3.61
C LEU A 122 12.93 -8.24 -5.04
N ARG A 123 13.67 -7.68 -6.00
CA ARG A 123 13.60 -8.07 -7.40
C ARG A 123 14.99 -8.43 -7.91
N TRP A 124 15.08 -9.56 -8.57
CA TRP A 124 16.28 -10.02 -9.24
C TRP A 124 16.01 -10.21 -10.73
N ASN A 125 16.78 -9.51 -11.53
CA ASN A 125 16.79 -9.61 -12.98
C ASN A 125 17.99 -10.46 -13.38
N HIS A 126 17.77 -11.50 -14.18
CA HIS A 126 18.82 -12.37 -14.71
C HIS A 126 18.70 -12.56 -16.21
N LEU A 127 19.80 -12.34 -16.91
CA LEU A 127 19.92 -12.56 -18.36
C LEU A 127 20.65 -13.90 -18.59
N PHE A 128 19.90 -14.96 -18.89
CA PHE A 128 20.44 -16.28 -19.21
C PHE A 128 21.18 -16.28 -20.54
N SER A 129 20.65 -15.56 -21.51
CA SER A 129 21.22 -15.37 -22.83
C SER A 129 20.67 -14.10 -23.46
N GLU A 130 21.16 -13.71 -24.64
CA GLU A 130 20.59 -12.58 -25.40
C GLU A 130 19.11 -12.72 -25.74
N ARG A 131 18.57 -13.94 -25.61
CA ARG A 131 17.18 -14.26 -25.97
C ARG A 131 16.29 -14.64 -24.79
N LEU A 132 16.87 -14.89 -23.61
CA LEU A 132 16.10 -15.31 -22.42
C LEU A 132 16.48 -14.46 -21.22
N PHE A 133 15.49 -13.75 -20.73
CA PHE A 133 15.55 -12.92 -19.55
C PHE A 133 14.55 -13.41 -18.50
N SER A 134 14.91 -13.30 -17.22
CA SER A 134 13.96 -13.52 -16.13
C SER A 134 13.91 -12.34 -15.16
N ASN A 135 12.74 -12.18 -14.55
CA ASN A 135 12.47 -11.22 -13.49
C ASN A 135 11.81 -11.95 -12.32
N THR A 136 12.56 -12.18 -11.25
CA THR A 136 12.06 -12.78 -10.01
C THR A 136 11.78 -11.69 -9.00
N THR A 137 10.59 -11.71 -8.42
CA THR A 137 10.12 -10.69 -7.48
C THR A 137 9.52 -11.35 -6.24
N ILE A 138 9.95 -10.91 -5.06
CA ILE A 138 9.35 -11.26 -3.78
C ILE A 138 8.82 -9.96 -3.18
N THR A 139 7.57 -9.97 -2.76
CA THR A 139 6.90 -8.78 -2.21
C THR A 139 6.25 -9.13 -0.88
N TYR A 140 6.44 -8.26 0.09
CA TYR A 140 5.67 -8.17 1.31
C TYR A 140 4.85 -6.88 1.26
N SER A 141 3.57 -6.97 1.59
CA SER A 141 2.67 -5.82 1.70
C SER A 141 1.80 -5.95 2.94
N LYS A 142 1.62 -4.85 3.65
CA LYS A 142 0.70 -4.77 4.79
C LYS A 142 -0.06 -3.47 4.71
N TYR A 143 -1.38 -3.58 4.69
CA TYR A 143 -2.31 -2.47 4.83
C TYR A 143 -3.03 -2.57 6.16
N SER A 144 -3.20 -1.47 6.85
CA SER A 144 -3.96 -1.36 8.10
C SER A 144 -4.87 -0.15 8.06
N PHE A 145 -6.07 -0.32 8.60
CA PHE A 145 -7.07 0.71 8.80
C PHE A 145 -7.51 0.71 10.26
N ASN A 146 -7.60 1.87 10.87
CA ASN A 146 -8.15 2.02 12.21
C ASN A 146 -9.07 3.25 12.28
N THR A 147 -10.10 3.16 13.09
CA THR A 147 -10.91 4.29 13.53
C THR A 147 -11.18 4.16 15.02
N ASP A 148 -11.21 5.28 15.68
CA ASP A 148 -11.45 5.39 17.12
C ASP A 148 -12.40 6.55 17.39
N PHE A 149 -13.24 6.38 18.41
CA PHE A 149 -14.14 7.39 18.93
C PHE A 149 -14.13 7.28 20.46
N GLY A 150 -14.01 8.39 21.14
CA GLY A 150 -14.09 8.50 22.58
C GLY A 150 -14.97 9.66 23.01
N LEU A 151 -15.73 9.43 24.07
CA LEU A 151 -16.45 10.44 24.81
C LEU A 151 -16.14 10.27 26.29
N ASN A 152 -15.61 11.31 26.91
CA ASN A 152 -15.30 11.34 28.34
C ASN A 152 -15.96 12.58 28.95
N SER A 153 -16.80 12.35 29.96
CA SER A 153 -17.47 13.41 30.72
C SER A 153 -17.18 13.26 32.19
N ASN A 154 -16.73 14.32 32.83
CA ASN A 154 -16.48 14.36 34.25
C ASN A 154 -17.27 15.52 34.86
N TYR A 155 -18.01 15.24 35.92
CA TYR A 155 -18.77 16.21 36.70
C TYR A 155 -18.23 16.26 38.12
N ILE A 156 -18.05 17.46 38.64
CA ILE A 156 -17.55 17.72 39.99
C ILE A 156 -18.72 18.33 40.77
N SER A 157 -19.15 17.65 41.83
CA SER A 157 -20.20 18.14 42.72
C SER A 157 -19.73 18.06 44.18
N ASP A 158 -20.47 18.75 45.07
CA ASP A 158 -20.24 18.68 46.53
C ASP A 158 -20.40 17.26 47.08
N GLU A 159 -21.15 16.41 46.38
CA GLU A 159 -21.39 15.01 46.75
C GLU A 159 -20.32 14.06 46.20
N GLY A 160 -19.38 14.54 45.37
CA GLY A 160 -18.28 13.80 44.78
C GLY A 160 -18.22 13.91 43.26
N ASN A 161 -17.23 13.26 42.67
CA ASN A 161 -17.00 13.33 41.22
C ASN A 161 -17.67 12.16 40.51
N GLU A 162 -18.41 12.47 39.45
CA GLU A 162 -18.97 11.48 38.52
C GLU A 162 -18.17 11.49 37.24
N SER A 163 -17.85 10.30 36.72
CA SER A 163 -17.22 10.16 35.41
C SER A 163 -17.98 9.17 34.54
N TYR A 164 -18.11 9.56 33.28
CA TYR A 164 -18.73 8.75 32.23
C TYR A 164 -17.82 8.66 31.03
N ASN A 165 -17.52 7.43 30.61
CA ASN A 165 -16.65 7.18 29.47
C ASN A 165 -17.32 6.23 28.49
N ILE A 166 -17.26 6.57 27.19
CA ILE A 166 -17.59 5.66 26.10
C ILE A 166 -16.42 5.68 25.11
N GLY A 167 -15.99 4.49 24.73
CA GLY A 167 -14.97 4.30 23.70
C GLY A 167 -15.42 3.28 22.66
N PHE A 168 -15.13 3.56 21.41
CA PHE A 168 -15.30 2.67 20.29
C PHE A 168 -14.01 2.67 19.46
N GLY A 169 -13.51 1.49 19.15
CA GLY A 169 -12.37 1.32 18.24
C GLY A 169 -12.67 0.25 17.21
N TYR A 170 -12.16 0.42 16.00
CA TYR A 170 -12.20 -0.59 14.97
C TYR A 170 -10.84 -0.66 14.27
N LEU A 171 -10.31 -1.87 14.10
CA LEU A 171 -9.05 -2.16 13.44
C LEU A 171 -9.24 -3.27 12.41
N SER A 172 -8.79 -3.04 11.18
CA SER A 172 -8.77 -4.07 10.14
C SER A 172 -7.52 -3.95 9.26
N GLY A 173 -7.25 -4.98 8.46
CA GLY A 173 -6.07 -4.95 7.58
C GLY A 173 -5.96 -6.18 6.69
N ILE A 174 -4.92 -6.12 5.85
CA ILE A 174 -4.51 -7.24 5.02
C ILE A 174 -2.98 -7.29 4.97
N GLU A 175 -2.45 -8.50 5.03
CA GLU A 175 -1.02 -8.77 4.93
C GLU A 175 -0.78 -9.80 3.84
N ASP A 176 0.07 -9.45 2.86
CA ASP A 176 0.32 -10.25 1.68
C ASP A 176 1.80 -10.64 1.58
N TYR A 177 2.04 -11.88 1.27
CA TYR A 177 3.34 -12.43 0.86
C TYR A 177 3.24 -12.94 -0.56
N ALA A 178 3.97 -12.34 -1.49
CA ALA A 178 3.93 -12.71 -2.89
C ALA A 178 5.30 -13.08 -3.42
N ALA A 179 5.34 -14.09 -4.28
CA ALA A 179 6.50 -14.47 -5.08
C ALA A 179 6.08 -14.62 -6.54
N ARG A 180 6.86 -14.02 -7.45
CA ARG A 180 6.58 -14.04 -8.88
C ARG A 180 7.85 -14.25 -9.67
N ILE A 181 7.77 -15.06 -10.73
CA ILE A 181 8.82 -15.19 -11.73
C ILE A 181 8.21 -15.02 -13.11
N ASP A 182 8.77 -14.09 -13.88
CA ASP A 182 8.43 -13.82 -15.26
C ASP A 182 9.62 -14.14 -16.16
N PHE A 183 9.37 -14.78 -17.27
CA PHE A 183 10.34 -15.04 -18.32
C PHE A 183 9.94 -14.31 -19.60
N ASP A 184 10.91 -13.72 -20.27
CA ASP A 184 10.80 -13.11 -21.60
C ASP A 184 11.77 -13.84 -22.52
N PHE A 185 11.23 -14.56 -23.51
CA PHE A 185 12.00 -15.42 -24.42
C PHE A 185 11.71 -15.06 -25.87
N SER A 186 12.72 -14.58 -26.56
CA SER A 186 12.67 -14.24 -27.99
C SER A 186 13.50 -15.23 -28.81
N PRO A 187 12.93 -16.39 -29.19
CA PRO A 187 13.64 -17.42 -29.95
C PRO A 187 14.09 -16.91 -31.32
N ASN A 188 13.33 -16.01 -31.93
CA ASN A 188 13.58 -15.38 -33.21
C ASN A 188 12.89 -14.01 -33.28
N PRO A 189 13.14 -13.18 -34.31
CA PRO A 189 12.56 -11.82 -34.40
C PRO A 189 11.01 -11.78 -34.54
N ASN A 190 10.37 -12.90 -34.84
CA ASN A 190 8.93 -12.95 -35.07
C ASN A 190 8.15 -13.40 -33.83
N HIS A 191 8.80 -13.96 -32.83
CA HIS A 191 8.17 -14.51 -31.63
C HIS A 191 8.79 -13.88 -30.38
N ASN A 192 7.94 -13.43 -29.48
CA ASN A 192 8.33 -13.02 -28.13
C ASN A 192 7.38 -13.66 -27.12
N LEU A 193 7.83 -14.77 -26.55
CA LEU A 193 7.09 -15.52 -25.55
C LEU A 193 7.31 -14.92 -24.17
N LYS A 194 6.22 -14.71 -23.46
CA LYS A 194 6.21 -14.35 -22.05
C LYS A 194 5.49 -15.42 -21.26
N PHE A 195 6.12 -15.94 -20.24
CA PHE A 195 5.51 -16.93 -19.36
C PHE A 195 6.01 -16.76 -17.94
N GLY A 196 5.21 -17.19 -17.01
CA GLY A 196 5.59 -17.05 -15.62
C GLY A 196 4.54 -17.60 -14.67
N TYR A 197 4.87 -17.48 -13.40
CA TYR A 197 3.92 -17.78 -12.33
C TYR A 197 4.04 -16.76 -11.20
N SER A 198 2.94 -16.59 -10.47
CA SER A 198 2.93 -15.86 -9.22
C SER A 198 2.13 -16.62 -8.18
N PHE A 199 2.64 -16.59 -6.96
CA PHE A 199 1.96 -17.12 -5.77
C PHE A 199 1.79 -15.97 -4.80
N THR A 200 0.58 -15.83 -4.22
CA THR A 200 0.31 -14.85 -3.17
C THR A 200 -0.44 -15.55 -2.04
N ASN A 201 0.06 -15.39 -0.83
CA ASN A 201 -0.67 -15.69 0.39
C ASN A 201 -1.23 -14.39 0.95
N HIS A 202 -2.53 -14.35 1.11
CA HIS A 202 -3.28 -13.25 1.71
C HIS A 202 -3.70 -13.66 3.13
N ASN A 203 -3.34 -12.85 4.11
CA ASN A 203 -3.88 -12.92 5.46
C ASN A 203 -4.75 -11.68 5.67
N PHE A 204 -6.04 -11.86 5.58
CA PHE A 204 -7.01 -10.81 5.78
C PHE A 204 -7.52 -10.81 7.21
N PHE A 205 -7.34 -9.70 7.90
CA PHE A 205 -7.88 -9.40 9.20
C PHE A 205 -9.15 -8.54 9.01
N PRO A 206 -10.36 -9.17 9.06
CA PRO A 206 -11.60 -8.49 8.67
C PRO A 206 -12.04 -7.41 9.65
N GLY A 207 -11.56 -7.45 10.88
CA GLY A 207 -11.72 -6.39 11.86
C GLY A 207 -11.95 -6.88 13.26
N GLU A 208 -11.50 -6.07 14.19
CA GLU A 208 -11.69 -6.17 15.62
C GLU A 208 -12.34 -4.87 16.08
N THR A 209 -13.42 -5.00 16.85
CA THR A 209 -14.11 -3.87 17.46
C THR A 209 -13.88 -3.88 18.95
N SER A 210 -13.31 -2.80 19.47
CA SER A 210 -13.23 -2.54 20.91
C SER A 210 -14.38 -1.63 21.35
N LEU A 211 -15.00 -1.98 22.46
CA LEU A 211 -16.04 -1.19 23.11
C LEU A 211 -15.65 -1.03 24.56
N SER A 212 -15.62 0.20 25.04
CA SER A 212 -15.46 0.52 26.44
C SER A 212 -16.59 1.43 26.89
N SER A 213 -17.11 1.18 28.08
CA SER A 213 -18.05 2.08 28.76
C SER A 213 -17.85 1.98 30.26
N SER A 214 -17.74 3.11 30.92
CA SER A 214 -17.67 3.14 32.38
C SER A 214 -18.49 4.29 32.95
N LEU A 215 -19.09 4.05 34.09
CA LEU A 215 -19.75 5.02 34.94
C LEU A 215 -19.17 4.88 36.35
N GLU A 216 -18.62 5.94 36.87
CA GLU A 216 -18.14 6.02 38.26
C GLU A 216 -18.88 7.15 38.98
N SER A 217 -19.53 6.85 40.09
CA SER A 217 -20.21 7.82 40.92
C SER A 217 -19.96 7.52 42.42
N PRO A 218 -19.50 8.48 43.20
CA PRO A 218 -19.14 8.26 44.60
C PRO A 218 -20.32 7.92 45.49
N ASN A 219 -21.53 8.33 45.13
CA ASN A 219 -22.75 8.09 45.93
C ASN A 219 -23.62 6.95 45.40
N ASN A 220 -23.27 6.36 44.27
CA ASN A 220 -24.03 5.29 43.68
C ASN A 220 -23.30 3.95 43.86
N SER A 221 -23.99 2.99 44.42
CA SER A 221 -23.48 1.60 44.52
C SER A 221 -23.42 0.89 43.17
N GLU A 222 -23.72 1.57 42.09
CA GLU A 222 -23.80 1.06 40.72
C GLU A 222 -22.66 1.58 39.84
N ASN A 223 -21.41 1.51 40.35
CA ASN A 223 -20.27 1.69 39.46
C ASN A 223 -20.27 0.57 38.42
N PHE A 224 -20.16 0.97 37.15
CA PHE A 224 -20.26 0.08 36.03
C PHE A 224 -19.02 0.26 35.14
N SER A 225 -18.44 -0.84 34.70
CA SER A 225 -17.38 -0.80 33.70
C SER A 225 -17.48 -2.01 32.77
N ILE A 226 -17.54 -1.75 31.49
CA ILE A 226 -17.38 -2.75 30.42
C ILE A 226 -16.16 -2.33 29.59
N ASP A 227 -15.25 -3.26 29.40
CA ASP A 227 -14.17 -3.17 28.41
C ASP A 227 -14.14 -4.51 27.69
N THR A 228 -14.51 -4.49 26.42
CA THR A 228 -14.66 -5.72 25.64
C THR A 228 -14.13 -5.56 24.23
N ILE A 229 -13.53 -6.65 23.76
CA ILE A 229 -13.09 -6.77 22.37
C ILE A 229 -14.00 -7.77 21.68
N LEU A 230 -14.67 -7.31 20.64
CA LEU A 230 -15.57 -8.12 19.84
C LEU A 230 -14.85 -8.49 18.53
N ASN A 231 -14.40 -9.74 18.45
CA ASN A 231 -13.87 -10.32 17.22
C ASN A 231 -15.03 -11.01 16.48
N PHE A 232 -15.63 -10.34 15.52
CA PHE A 232 -16.77 -10.87 14.76
C PHE A 232 -16.36 -11.91 13.72
N SER A 233 -15.10 -12.00 13.38
CA SER A 233 -14.59 -12.92 12.36
C SER A 233 -13.15 -13.34 12.61
N GLN A 234 -12.88 -14.58 12.29
CA GLN A 234 -11.51 -15.09 12.30
C GLN A 234 -10.72 -14.52 11.11
N ASN A 235 -9.41 -14.47 11.24
CA ASN A 235 -8.53 -14.16 10.12
C ASN A 235 -8.82 -15.11 8.95
N ILE A 236 -8.82 -14.56 7.75
CA ILE A 236 -9.07 -15.30 6.51
C ILE A 236 -7.75 -15.44 5.77
N ASP A 237 -7.26 -16.67 5.71
CA ASP A 237 -6.12 -17.01 4.87
C ASP A 237 -6.60 -17.47 3.50
N ALA A 238 -6.02 -16.88 2.46
CA ALA A 238 -6.28 -17.26 1.08
C ALA A 238 -4.98 -17.36 0.30
N ASN A 239 -4.88 -18.41 -0.50
CA ASN A 239 -3.76 -18.60 -1.40
C ASN A 239 -4.22 -18.43 -2.84
N GLU A 240 -3.40 -17.76 -3.62
CA GLU A 240 -3.63 -17.51 -5.02
C GLU A 240 -2.39 -17.93 -5.82
N LEU A 241 -2.59 -18.75 -6.83
CA LEU A 241 -1.56 -19.16 -7.79
C LEU A 241 -2.00 -18.79 -9.19
N PHE A 242 -1.21 -17.99 -9.89
CA PHE A 242 -1.38 -17.67 -11.30
C PHE A 242 -0.24 -18.26 -12.13
N LEU A 243 -0.63 -18.85 -13.26
CA LEU A 243 0.26 -19.28 -14.32
C LEU A 243 -0.16 -18.58 -15.61
N TYR A 244 0.80 -18.20 -16.44
CA TYR A 244 0.48 -17.64 -17.74
C TYR A 244 1.53 -17.97 -18.77
N VAL A 245 1.07 -18.00 -20.03
CA VAL A 245 1.92 -18.03 -21.21
C VAL A 245 1.28 -17.19 -22.30
N GLU A 246 2.08 -16.35 -22.95
CA GLU A 246 1.68 -15.49 -24.04
C GLU A 246 2.75 -15.50 -25.12
N ASP A 247 2.34 -15.43 -26.40
CA ASP A 247 3.25 -15.21 -27.51
C ASP A 247 2.83 -13.97 -28.32
N ASN A 248 3.74 -13.03 -28.41
CA ASN A 248 3.62 -11.87 -29.29
C ASN A 248 4.23 -12.21 -30.65
N ILE A 249 3.38 -12.51 -31.62
CA ILE A 249 3.74 -13.00 -32.93
C ILE A 249 3.72 -11.87 -33.95
N LYS A 250 4.84 -11.66 -34.66
CA LYS A 250 4.89 -10.79 -35.83
C LYS A 250 4.60 -11.64 -37.07
N LEU A 251 3.32 -11.72 -37.45
CA LEU A 251 2.90 -12.48 -38.62
C LEU A 251 3.32 -11.84 -39.94
N SER A 252 3.38 -10.49 -39.98
CA SER A 252 3.92 -9.71 -41.09
C SER A 252 4.34 -8.32 -40.61
N GLU A 253 4.88 -7.48 -41.52
CA GLU A 253 5.19 -6.10 -41.17
C GLU A 253 3.95 -5.29 -40.75
N LYS A 254 2.78 -5.69 -41.21
CA LYS A 254 1.50 -5.02 -40.93
C LYS A 254 0.67 -5.71 -39.84
N LEU A 255 0.90 -6.99 -39.57
CA LEU A 255 0.06 -7.78 -38.66
C LEU A 255 0.88 -8.33 -37.49
N LYS A 256 0.51 -7.91 -36.28
CA LYS A 256 1.00 -8.46 -35.00
C LYS A 256 -0.16 -9.02 -34.22
N THR A 257 0.03 -10.19 -33.65
CA THR A 257 -0.98 -10.89 -32.83
C THR A 257 -0.35 -11.32 -31.51
N ASN A 258 -1.06 -11.12 -30.42
CA ASN A 258 -0.73 -11.72 -29.12
C ASN A 258 -1.77 -12.80 -28.86
N ILE A 259 -1.31 -13.97 -28.51
CA ILE A 259 -2.14 -15.11 -28.08
C ILE A 259 -1.61 -15.60 -26.75
N GLY A 260 -2.51 -15.78 -25.78
CA GLY A 260 -2.10 -16.24 -24.45
C GLY A 260 -3.21 -16.93 -23.70
N VAL A 261 -2.81 -17.60 -22.64
CA VAL A 261 -3.70 -18.20 -21.65
C VAL A 261 -3.17 -17.93 -20.26
N HIS A 262 -4.08 -17.54 -19.38
CA HIS A 262 -3.83 -17.38 -17.96
C HIS A 262 -4.66 -18.42 -17.20
N ALA A 263 -4.08 -19.03 -16.17
CA ALA A 263 -4.76 -19.94 -15.27
C ALA A 263 -4.57 -19.46 -13.83
N GLY A 264 -5.67 -19.23 -13.14
CA GLY A 264 -5.71 -18.84 -11.74
C GLY A 264 -6.29 -19.94 -10.87
N PHE A 265 -5.63 -20.25 -9.76
CA PHE A 265 -6.07 -21.19 -8.73
C PHE A 265 -6.26 -20.42 -7.42
N TYR A 266 -7.44 -20.49 -6.85
CA TYR A 266 -7.79 -19.86 -5.59
C TYR A 266 -8.03 -20.91 -4.50
N SER A 267 -7.72 -20.61 -3.25
CA SER A 267 -7.72 -21.54 -2.10
C SER A 267 -9.06 -22.22 -1.75
N LYS A 268 -10.09 -22.11 -2.56
CA LYS A 268 -11.38 -22.79 -2.41
C LYS A 268 -11.83 -23.44 -3.73
N ASP A 269 -10.91 -24.18 -4.38
CA ASP A 269 -11.17 -25.02 -5.55
C ASP A 269 -11.74 -24.29 -6.78
N LYS A 270 -11.40 -23.02 -6.97
CA LYS A 270 -11.80 -22.27 -8.16
C LYS A 270 -10.61 -22.16 -9.12
N LEU A 271 -10.64 -23.01 -10.14
CA LEU A 271 -9.79 -22.86 -11.33
C LEU A 271 -10.45 -21.87 -12.28
N SER A 272 -9.72 -20.81 -12.65
CA SER A 272 -10.10 -19.86 -13.71
C SER A 272 -9.14 -20.00 -14.87
N ILE A 273 -9.65 -20.27 -16.08
CA ILE A 273 -8.84 -20.30 -17.30
C ILE A 273 -9.29 -19.15 -18.18
N GLN A 274 -8.35 -18.28 -18.54
CA GLN A 274 -8.61 -17.02 -19.23
C GLN A 274 -7.83 -16.97 -20.53
N PRO A 275 -8.40 -17.43 -21.66
CA PRO A 275 -7.81 -17.24 -22.98
C PRO A 275 -7.82 -15.77 -23.37
N ARG A 276 -6.77 -15.34 -24.03
CA ARG A 276 -6.60 -13.96 -24.50
C ARG A 276 -6.07 -13.97 -25.93
N ILE A 277 -6.64 -13.13 -26.76
CA ILE A 277 -6.14 -12.89 -28.10
C ILE A 277 -6.29 -11.41 -28.43
N SER A 278 -5.26 -10.85 -28.99
CA SER A 278 -5.34 -9.48 -29.52
C SER A 278 -4.55 -9.39 -30.82
N SER A 279 -5.08 -8.66 -31.79
CA SER A 279 -4.42 -8.45 -33.07
C SER A 279 -4.42 -6.99 -33.43
N ARG A 280 -3.31 -6.53 -34.00
CA ARG A 280 -3.16 -5.19 -34.55
C ARG A 280 -2.76 -5.29 -36.01
N TYR A 281 -3.59 -4.72 -36.89
CA TYR A 281 -3.31 -4.60 -38.31
C TYR A 281 -3.05 -3.13 -38.68
N LEU A 282 -1.91 -2.85 -39.31
CA LEU A 282 -1.56 -1.52 -39.82
C LEU A 282 -2.17 -1.36 -41.19
N LEU A 283 -3.20 -0.49 -41.33
CA LEU A 283 -3.79 -0.13 -42.61
C LEU A 283 -2.83 0.71 -43.44
N ASN A 284 -2.21 1.72 -42.80
CA ASN A 284 -1.14 2.57 -43.32
C ASN A 284 -0.33 3.17 -42.16
N GLU A 285 0.57 4.11 -42.46
CA GLU A 285 1.43 4.74 -41.44
C GLU A 285 0.66 5.47 -40.33
N ASN A 286 -0.54 5.96 -40.61
CA ASN A 286 -1.35 6.76 -39.70
C ASN A 286 -2.51 5.99 -39.06
N TRP A 287 -2.92 4.86 -39.63
CA TRP A 287 -4.10 4.12 -39.18
C TRP A 287 -3.80 2.68 -38.84
N SER A 288 -4.30 2.22 -37.69
CA SER A 288 -4.26 0.80 -37.30
C SER A 288 -5.60 0.34 -36.73
N LEU A 289 -5.98 -0.87 -37.06
CA LEU A 289 -7.12 -1.58 -36.51
C LEU A 289 -6.61 -2.49 -35.35
N LYS A 290 -7.29 -2.46 -34.21
CA LYS A 290 -7.00 -3.35 -33.09
C LYS A 290 -8.28 -4.10 -32.72
N ILE A 291 -8.15 -5.41 -32.52
CA ILE A 291 -9.21 -6.29 -32.05
C ILE A 291 -8.63 -7.06 -30.85
N SER A 292 -9.40 -7.19 -29.78
CA SER A 292 -9.00 -7.98 -28.61
C SER A 292 -10.19 -8.71 -28.02
N TYR A 293 -9.90 -9.91 -27.52
CA TYR A 293 -10.78 -10.73 -26.71
C TYR A 293 -10.01 -11.20 -25.46
N ALA A 294 -10.62 -11.10 -24.33
CA ALA A 294 -10.14 -11.66 -23.06
C ALA A 294 -11.36 -12.10 -22.24
N GLN A 295 -11.24 -13.24 -21.58
CA GLN A 295 -12.22 -13.76 -20.66
C GLN A 295 -11.82 -13.44 -19.22
#